data_e16260731c14e2f38f73130f3a663ae6
#
_entry.id   e16260731c14e2f38f73130f3a663ae6
#
_cell.length_a   1.000
_cell.length_b   1.000
_cell.length_c   1.000
_cell.angle_alpha   90.00
_cell.angle_beta   90.00
_cell.angle_gamma   90.00
#
_symmetry.space_group_name_H-M   'P 1'
#
loop_
_entity.id
_entity.type
_entity.pdbx_description
1 polymer ?
#
loop_
_entity_poly.entity_id
_entity_poly.type
_entity_poly.pdbx_seq_one_letter_code
_entity_poly.pdbx_strand_id
1 'polypeptide(L)'
;MKIKLSSALLALLSISLAASQSIHNCKEVTLRNVQQIDAGAGQVIAVDRSRRVFHLHGSNWLYMNNYMQHASVGPTGIWGVDRQGYINKVVAGKWTRTSVNQMRQVDAGGDQFVVATGILDQQMVTAVLRGSAICVNRTSAVGFMTPGNSVSTFWITAGYLKYYSCGPNSCWAVNNKDEVFVTKRVDPRTCKGSNVLSKVAGTLSMVEVATDGSVYGVNSKGQILRRNGISIQRPKGTSWIKIDVCLPARHVSYDLGRLWVVTKTGIALECLI
;
A
#
# COMPACT_ATOMS: atom_id res chain seq x y z
N MET A 1 -22.04 51.03 -45.23
CA MET A 1 -20.96 50.86 -44.24
C MET A 1 -21.40 49.79 -43.25
N LYS A 2 -20.90 48.53 -43.38
CA LYS A 2 -21.29 47.43 -42.55
C LYS A 2 -20.24 47.24 -41.46
N ILE A 3 -20.63 47.41 -40.22
CA ILE A 3 -19.79 47.22 -39.05
C ILE A 3 -19.79 45.71 -38.73
N LYS A 4 -18.59 45.09 -38.77
CA LYS A 4 -18.38 43.72 -38.29
C LYS A 4 -18.18 43.75 -36.79
N LEU A 5 -19.08 43.14 -36.03
CA LEU A 5 -18.84 42.82 -34.63
C LEU A 5 -17.91 41.61 -34.56
N SER A 6 -16.77 41.83 -33.90
CA SER A 6 -15.83 40.75 -33.54
C SER A 6 -16.32 40.10 -32.23
N SER A 7 -16.67 38.84 -32.28
CA SER A 7 -17.01 38.04 -31.10
C SER A 7 -15.70 37.63 -30.41
N ALA A 8 -15.39 38.29 -29.31
CA ALA A 8 -14.33 37.88 -28.39
C ALA A 8 -14.79 36.62 -27.64
N LEU A 9 -14.10 35.52 -27.87
CA LEU A 9 -14.29 34.24 -27.17
C LEU A 9 -13.70 34.39 -25.76
N LEU A 10 -14.53 34.53 -24.73
CA LEU A 10 -14.09 34.41 -23.33
C LEU A 10 -13.80 32.94 -23.04
N ALA A 11 -12.53 32.59 -23.01
CA ALA A 11 -12.08 31.34 -22.47
C ALA A 11 -12.21 31.37 -20.94
N LEU A 12 -13.27 30.77 -20.40
CA LEU A 12 -13.42 30.50 -18.99
C LEU A 12 -12.36 29.45 -18.58
N LEU A 13 -11.26 29.88 -18.00
CA LEU A 13 -10.35 29.00 -17.26
C LEU A 13 -11.11 28.48 -16.04
N SER A 14 -11.60 27.28 -16.12
CA SER A 14 -12.06 26.53 -14.96
C SER A 14 -10.84 26.15 -14.11
N ILE A 15 -10.52 26.96 -13.12
CA ILE A 15 -9.61 26.60 -12.04
C ILE A 15 -10.34 25.52 -11.24
N SER A 16 -10.02 24.25 -11.50
CA SER A 16 -10.45 23.17 -10.63
C SER A 16 -9.73 23.35 -9.29
N LEU A 17 -10.39 23.94 -8.30
CA LEU A 17 -9.93 23.86 -6.93
C LEU A 17 -9.84 22.37 -6.59
N ALA A 18 -8.62 21.90 -6.34
CA ALA A 18 -8.42 20.56 -5.82
C ALA A 18 -9.15 20.48 -4.47
N ALA A 19 -10.14 19.61 -4.38
CA ALA A 19 -10.84 19.40 -3.12
C ALA A 19 -9.82 18.97 -2.06
N SER A 20 -9.83 19.66 -0.91
CA SER A 20 -9.00 19.33 0.24
C SER A 20 -9.90 19.02 1.42
N GLN A 21 -9.57 17.95 2.15
CA GLN A 21 -10.23 17.57 3.38
C GLN A 21 -9.25 17.78 4.54
N SER A 22 -9.57 18.71 5.44
CA SER A 22 -8.78 18.96 6.64
C SER A 22 -9.16 17.96 7.74
N ILE A 23 -8.18 17.31 8.34
CA ILE A 23 -8.36 16.43 9.49
C ILE A 23 -7.80 17.14 10.72
N HIS A 24 -8.65 17.41 11.69
CA HIS A 24 -8.28 18.12 12.93
C HIS A 24 -8.13 17.18 14.14
N ASN A 25 -8.59 15.93 14.04
CA ASN A 25 -8.64 14.96 15.14
C ASN A 25 -7.51 13.92 15.04
N CYS A 26 -6.27 14.37 14.96
CA CYS A 26 -5.11 13.50 15.04
C CYS A 26 -4.48 13.56 16.44
N LYS A 27 -4.21 12.41 17.01
CA LYS A 27 -3.42 12.27 18.23
C LYS A 27 -2.10 11.55 17.93
N GLU A 28 -1.05 11.96 18.61
CA GLU A 28 0.23 11.29 18.56
C GLU A 28 0.16 10.00 19.37
N VAL A 29 0.70 8.91 18.81
CA VAL A 29 0.86 7.65 19.54
C VAL A 29 2.24 7.55 20.16
N THR A 30 2.39 6.76 21.22
CA THR A 30 3.61 6.71 22.05
C THR A 30 4.83 6.11 21.36
N LEU A 31 4.65 5.36 20.25
CA LEU A 31 5.74 4.74 19.50
C LEU A 31 6.54 5.80 18.72
N ARG A 32 7.85 5.76 18.85
CA ARG A 32 8.80 6.71 18.24
C ARG A 32 9.65 6.06 17.17
N ASN A 33 10.25 6.91 16.32
CA ASN A 33 11.14 6.50 15.24
C ASN A 33 10.48 5.51 14.27
N VAL A 34 9.16 5.64 14.06
CA VAL A 34 8.40 4.77 13.17
C VAL A 34 8.82 5.03 11.72
N GLN A 35 8.99 3.95 10.99
CA GLN A 35 9.27 3.98 9.55
C GLN A 35 8.05 3.65 8.71
N GLN A 36 7.25 2.70 9.17
CA GLN A 36 6.09 2.16 8.49
C GLN A 36 5.03 1.76 9.52
N ILE A 37 3.77 1.94 9.19
CA ILE A 37 2.61 1.51 9.96
C ILE A 37 1.63 0.84 9.02
N ASP A 38 0.96 -0.20 9.48
CA ASP A 38 -0.07 -0.87 8.73
C ASP A 38 -1.25 -1.21 9.60
N ALA A 39 -2.45 -1.04 9.05
CA ALA A 39 -3.71 -1.26 9.73
C ALA A 39 -4.64 -2.08 8.85
N GLY A 40 -5.17 -3.15 9.38
CA GLY A 40 -6.10 -4.01 8.66
C GLY A 40 -6.78 -5.03 9.56
N ALA A 41 -8.05 -5.31 9.26
CA ALA A 41 -8.88 -6.24 10.03
C ALA A 41 -8.93 -5.91 11.54
N GLY A 42 -8.95 -4.63 11.90
CA GLY A 42 -9.02 -4.16 13.28
C GLY A 42 -7.69 -4.24 14.04
N GLN A 43 -6.60 -4.58 13.39
CA GLN A 43 -5.27 -4.67 13.97
C GLN A 43 -4.36 -3.57 13.41
N VAL A 44 -3.34 -3.20 14.18
CA VAL A 44 -2.34 -2.21 13.75
C VAL A 44 -0.96 -2.70 14.13
N ILE A 45 -0.04 -2.68 13.16
CA ILE A 45 1.37 -2.99 13.37
C ILE A 45 2.24 -1.84 12.88
N ALA A 46 3.43 -1.75 13.42
CA ALA A 46 4.40 -0.74 13.00
C ALA A 46 5.81 -1.32 12.95
N VAL A 47 6.61 -0.76 12.06
CA VAL A 47 8.05 -1.04 11.96
C VAL A 47 8.80 0.26 12.26
N ASP A 48 9.75 0.22 13.16
CA ASP A 48 10.61 1.37 13.46
C ASP A 48 11.85 1.43 12.54
N ARG A 49 12.62 2.51 12.66
CA ARG A 49 13.87 2.69 11.88
C ARG A 49 14.94 1.66 12.20
N SER A 50 14.85 1.02 13.36
CA SER A 50 15.70 -0.13 13.72
C SER A 50 15.16 -1.45 13.20
N ARG A 51 14.04 -1.41 12.46
CA ARG A 51 13.32 -2.55 11.89
C ARG A 51 12.62 -3.46 12.92
N ARG A 52 12.47 -3.01 14.15
CA ARG A 52 11.70 -3.73 15.17
C ARG A 52 10.22 -3.64 14.81
N VAL A 53 9.52 -4.75 14.96
CA VAL A 53 8.07 -4.83 14.70
C VAL A 53 7.32 -4.70 16.00
N PHE A 54 6.28 -3.89 15.98
CA PHE A 54 5.40 -3.66 17.12
C PHE A 54 3.94 -3.90 16.71
N HIS A 55 3.15 -4.44 17.62
CA HIS A 55 1.72 -4.66 17.46
C HIS A 55 0.97 -3.82 18.51
N LEU A 56 -0.06 -3.11 18.09
CA LEU A 56 -0.86 -2.28 18.98
C LEU A 56 -1.93 -3.12 19.70
N HIS A 57 -1.89 -3.10 21.01
CA HIS A 57 -2.89 -3.70 21.89
C HIS A 57 -3.49 -2.62 22.80
N GLY A 58 -4.73 -2.22 22.53
CA GLY A 58 -5.33 -1.05 23.18
C GLY A 58 -4.53 0.21 22.87
N SER A 59 -3.88 0.81 23.88
CA SER A 59 -2.97 1.95 23.71
C SER A 59 -1.47 1.59 23.76
N ASN A 60 -1.15 0.31 23.95
CA ASN A 60 0.22 -0.14 24.18
C ASN A 60 0.81 -0.81 22.94
N TRP A 61 2.04 -0.44 22.60
CA TRP A 61 2.81 -1.07 21.54
C TRP A 61 3.66 -2.21 22.11
N LEU A 62 3.35 -3.43 21.70
CA LEU A 62 4.08 -4.63 22.13
C LEU A 62 5.11 -5.02 21.09
N TYR A 63 6.38 -5.15 21.50
CA TYR A 63 7.44 -5.61 20.61
C TYR A 63 7.23 -7.08 20.25
N MET A 64 7.20 -7.38 18.96
CA MET A 64 6.96 -8.73 18.44
C MET A 64 8.23 -9.60 18.34
N ASN A 65 9.29 -9.19 18.99
CA ASN A 65 10.57 -9.93 19.08
C ASN A 65 11.14 -10.35 17.70
N ASN A 66 11.03 -9.47 16.71
CA ASN A 66 11.61 -9.68 15.37
C ASN A 66 11.92 -8.36 14.66
N TYR A 67 12.73 -8.48 13.60
CA TYR A 67 13.19 -7.38 12.76
C TYR A 67 12.75 -7.59 11.32
N MET A 68 11.92 -6.68 10.80
CA MET A 68 11.39 -6.71 9.43
C MET A 68 11.71 -5.39 8.73
N GLN A 69 11.97 -5.46 7.45
CA GLN A 69 12.07 -4.23 6.64
C GLN A 69 10.70 -3.68 6.25
N HIS A 70 9.69 -4.54 6.20
CA HIS A 70 8.29 -4.23 5.97
C HIS A 70 7.40 -5.25 6.69
N ALA A 71 6.26 -4.82 7.21
CA ALA A 71 5.28 -5.71 7.80
C ALA A 71 3.86 -5.26 7.41
N SER A 72 2.93 -6.19 7.33
CA SER A 72 1.54 -5.92 6.97
C SER A 72 0.59 -6.82 7.74
N VAL A 73 -0.61 -6.32 8.00
CA VAL A 73 -1.67 -7.03 8.72
C VAL A 73 -3.00 -6.91 7.98
N GLY A 74 -3.74 -8.01 7.95
CA GLY A 74 -5.04 -8.05 7.29
C GLY A 74 -5.77 -9.35 7.56
N PRO A 75 -6.79 -9.70 6.75
CA PRO A 75 -7.60 -10.90 6.95
C PRO A 75 -6.81 -12.21 6.98
N THR A 76 -5.63 -12.25 6.40
CA THR A 76 -4.75 -13.43 6.39
C THR A 76 -3.78 -13.48 7.57
N GLY A 77 -3.85 -12.51 8.49
CA GLY A 77 -2.99 -12.37 9.66
C GLY A 77 -1.81 -11.41 9.43
N ILE A 78 -0.78 -11.56 10.25
CA ILE A 78 0.41 -10.68 10.25
C ILE A 78 1.52 -11.32 9.42
N TRP A 79 2.07 -10.52 8.51
CA TRP A 79 3.14 -10.90 7.59
C TRP A 79 4.28 -9.88 7.64
N GLY A 80 5.47 -10.31 7.27
CA GLY A 80 6.62 -9.39 7.19
C GLY A 80 7.67 -9.87 6.21
N VAL A 81 8.52 -8.94 5.78
CA VAL A 81 9.73 -9.24 5.00
C VAL A 81 10.94 -8.93 5.85
N ASP A 82 11.79 -9.92 6.08
CA ASP A 82 13.01 -9.74 6.86
C ASP A 82 14.13 -9.07 6.06
N ARG A 83 15.26 -8.84 6.72
CA ARG A 83 16.42 -8.17 6.10
C ARG A 83 17.01 -8.93 4.92
N GLN A 84 16.88 -10.26 4.92
CA GLN A 84 17.34 -11.13 3.84
C GLN A 84 16.33 -11.20 2.68
N GLY A 85 15.16 -10.59 2.83
CA GLY A 85 14.09 -10.58 1.84
C GLY A 85 13.15 -11.79 1.93
N TYR A 86 13.24 -12.62 2.96
CA TYR A 86 12.28 -13.70 3.15
C TYR A 86 10.96 -13.19 3.67
N ILE A 87 9.88 -13.72 3.12
CA ILE A 87 8.54 -13.54 3.68
C ILE A 87 8.41 -14.38 4.94
N ASN A 88 7.90 -13.76 5.98
CA ASN A 88 7.61 -14.39 7.26
C ASN A 88 6.13 -14.21 7.60
N LYS A 89 5.53 -15.16 8.28
CA LYS A 89 4.17 -15.11 8.81
C LYS A 89 4.18 -15.34 10.30
N VAL A 90 3.29 -14.66 11.01
CA VAL A 90 3.03 -14.96 12.43
C VAL A 90 2.07 -16.15 12.51
N VAL A 91 2.53 -17.23 13.13
CA VAL A 91 1.75 -18.45 13.38
C VAL A 91 1.85 -18.78 14.86
N ALA A 92 0.71 -18.88 15.54
CA ALA A 92 0.65 -19.12 16.99
C ALA A 92 1.57 -18.17 17.79
N GLY A 93 1.57 -16.87 17.42
CA GLY A 93 2.37 -15.84 18.08
C GLY A 93 3.87 -15.83 17.73
N LYS A 94 4.34 -16.73 16.86
CA LYS A 94 5.75 -16.82 16.47
C LYS A 94 5.94 -16.49 14.98
N TRP A 95 7.01 -15.75 14.68
CA TRP A 95 7.41 -15.50 13.30
C TRP A 95 7.98 -16.79 12.70
N THR A 96 7.41 -17.21 11.59
CA THR A 96 7.83 -18.39 10.84
C THR A 96 8.18 -18.00 9.42
N ARG A 97 9.41 -18.31 9.02
CA ARG A 97 9.94 -17.99 7.70
C ARG A 97 9.37 -18.91 6.64
N THR A 98 9.00 -18.35 5.50
CA THR A 98 8.61 -19.10 4.30
C THR A 98 9.81 -19.37 3.40
N SER A 99 9.60 -20.14 2.33
CA SER A 99 10.63 -20.34 1.29
C SER A 99 10.77 -19.17 0.32
N VAL A 100 9.87 -18.19 0.36
CA VAL A 100 9.86 -17.06 -0.57
C VAL A 100 10.82 -15.99 -0.10
N ASN A 101 11.75 -15.62 -0.95
CA ASN A 101 12.79 -14.63 -0.68
C ASN A 101 12.87 -13.56 -1.78
N GLN A 102 13.85 -12.65 -1.66
CA GLN A 102 14.10 -11.52 -2.56
C GLN A 102 12.98 -10.48 -2.57
N MET A 103 12.12 -10.49 -1.54
CA MET A 103 11.04 -9.52 -1.38
C MET A 103 11.51 -8.28 -0.59
N ARG A 104 10.82 -7.17 -0.80
CA ARG A 104 11.07 -5.90 -0.11
C ARG A 104 9.85 -5.37 0.63
N GLN A 105 8.66 -5.68 0.12
CA GLN A 105 7.38 -5.25 0.66
C GLN A 105 6.40 -6.41 0.58
N VAL A 106 5.55 -6.52 1.59
CA VAL A 106 4.43 -7.44 1.66
C VAL A 106 3.17 -6.66 2.01
N ASP A 107 2.03 -7.08 1.48
CA ASP A 107 0.73 -6.51 1.79
C ASP A 107 -0.28 -7.63 2.02
N ALA A 108 -0.93 -7.60 3.16
CA ALA A 108 -1.93 -8.54 3.62
C ALA A 108 -3.37 -7.95 3.60
N GLY A 109 -3.54 -6.76 3.01
CA GLY A 109 -4.83 -6.05 2.92
C GLY A 109 -5.84 -6.69 1.97
N GLY A 110 -5.40 -7.61 1.12
CA GLY A 110 -6.31 -8.39 0.28
C GLY A 110 -7.23 -9.30 1.09
N ASP A 111 -8.44 -9.52 0.58
CA ASP A 111 -9.52 -10.26 1.29
C ASP A 111 -9.17 -11.71 1.56
N GLN A 112 -8.28 -12.39 1.16
CA GLN A 112 -7.89 -13.78 1.46
C GLN A 112 -6.55 -14.14 0.81
N PHE A 113 -5.76 -13.16 0.48
CA PHE A 113 -4.48 -13.35 -0.17
C PHE A 113 -3.48 -12.30 0.32
N VAL A 114 -2.22 -12.57 0.07
CA VAL A 114 -1.11 -11.69 0.37
C VAL A 114 -0.36 -11.40 -0.92
N VAL A 115 0.05 -10.18 -1.13
CA VAL A 115 0.91 -9.81 -2.25
C VAL A 115 2.25 -9.31 -1.74
N ALA A 116 3.27 -9.40 -2.57
CA ALA A 116 4.59 -8.90 -2.23
C ALA A 116 5.30 -8.34 -3.47
N THR A 117 6.16 -7.37 -3.26
CA THR A 117 7.08 -6.87 -4.30
C THR A 117 8.51 -7.14 -3.91
N GLY A 118 9.35 -7.40 -4.91
CA GLY A 118 10.78 -7.66 -4.69
C GLY A 118 11.58 -7.65 -5.98
N ILE A 119 12.83 -7.99 -5.86
CA ILE A 119 13.73 -8.20 -6.99
C ILE A 119 13.96 -9.70 -7.10
N LEU A 120 13.33 -10.33 -8.07
CA LEU A 120 13.65 -11.70 -8.40
C LEU A 120 14.81 -11.70 -9.39
N ASP A 121 15.94 -12.24 -8.93
CA ASP A 121 17.15 -12.52 -9.70
C ASP A 121 17.90 -11.30 -10.30
N GLN A 122 19.05 -11.01 -9.72
CA GLN A 122 20.00 -10.02 -10.25
C GLN A 122 20.77 -10.50 -11.48
N GLN A 123 20.71 -11.78 -11.83
CA GLN A 123 21.48 -12.36 -12.94
C GLN A 123 20.81 -12.27 -14.30
N MET A 124 19.51 -11.97 -14.37
CA MET A 124 18.82 -11.72 -15.64
C MET A 124 18.78 -10.22 -15.98
N VAL A 125 19.94 -9.61 -16.04
CA VAL A 125 20.15 -8.16 -16.22
C VAL A 125 19.71 -7.62 -17.58
N THR A 126 19.43 -8.44 -18.55
CA THR A 126 19.14 -8.00 -19.92
C THR A 126 17.68 -8.04 -20.33
N ALA A 127 16.82 -8.67 -19.57
CA ALA A 127 15.41 -8.73 -19.87
C ALA A 127 14.58 -8.41 -18.63
N VAL A 128 14.50 -7.11 -18.29
CA VAL A 128 13.34 -6.64 -17.57
C VAL A 128 13.16 -7.28 -16.20
N LEU A 129 14.06 -7.01 -15.30
CA LEU A 129 13.84 -7.15 -13.86
C LEU A 129 12.75 -6.20 -13.43
N ARG A 130 11.60 -6.75 -13.35
CA ARG A 130 10.36 -6.10 -13.08
C ARG A 130 9.94 -6.58 -11.73
N GLY A 131 9.53 -5.67 -10.89
CA GLY A 131 8.95 -6.04 -9.63
C GLY A 131 7.93 -7.15 -9.87
N SER A 132 8.17 -8.30 -9.28
CA SER A 132 7.22 -9.39 -9.27
C SER A 132 6.32 -9.23 -8.06
N ALA A 133 5.04 -9.40 -8.27
CA ALA A 133 4.10 -9.54 -7.19
C ALA A 133 3.80 -11.03 -7.02
N ILE A 134 3.88 -11.48 -5.80
CA ILE A 134 3.51 -12.83 -5.41
C ILE A 134 2.17 -12.74 -4.72
N CYS A 135 1.25 -13.58 -5.14
CA CYS A 135 -0.03 -13.76 -4.47
C CYS A 135 -0.04 -15.11 -3.76
N VAL A 136 -0.49 -15.08 -2.52
CA VAL A 136 -0.66 -16.27 -1.69
C VAL A 136 -2.12 -16.30 -1.26
N ASN A 137 -2.90 -17.24 -1.76
CA ASN A 137 -4.27 -17.41 -1.31
C ASN A 137 -4.31 -17.96 0.13
N ARG A 138 -5.49 -17.93 0.76
CA ARG A 138 -5.66 -18.38 2.16
C ARG A 138 -5.21 -19.84 2.36
N THR A 139 -5.53 -20.72 1.44
CA THR A 139 -5.13 -22.11 1.48
C THR A 139 -3.63 -22.28 1.34
N SER A 140 -3.02 -21.57 0.38
CA SER A 140 -1.57 -21.51 0.22
C SER A 140 -0.89 -20.81 1.38
N ALA A 141 -1.52 -19.78 1.99
CA ALA A 141 -1.00 -19.12 3.17
C ALA A 141 -0.90 -20.06 4.38
N VAL A 142 -1.81 -21.01 4.52
CA VAL A 142 -1.71 -22.09 5.51
C VAL A 142 -0.66 -23.11 5.08
N GLY A 143 -0.64 -23.51 3.82
CA GLY A 143 0.30 -24.45 3.25
C GLY A 143 1.73 -23.92 3.04
N PHE A 144 1.94 -22.61 3.08
CA PHE A 144 3.26 -21.96 2.99
C PHE A 144 4.24 -22.43 4.06
N MET A 145 3.70 -22.92 5.15
CA MET A 145 4.46 -23.39 6.29
C MET A 145 4.94 -24.81 6.14
N THR A 146 4.49 -25.52 5.09
CA THR A 146 4.91 -26.89 4.78
C THR A 146 5.97 -26.89 3.67
N PRO A 147 7.10 -27.56 3.86
CA PRO A 147 8.10 -27.71 2.81
C PRO A 147 7.49 -28.31 1.54
N GLY A 148 7.73 -27.71 0.41
CA GLY A 148 7.30 -28.23 -0.90
C GLY A 148 6.06 -27.59 -1.52
N ASN A 149 5.36 -26.70 -0.85
CA ASN A 149 4.24 -25.98 -1.46
C ASN A 149 4.71 -24.87 -2.41
N SER A 150 4.26 -24.96 -3.65
CA SER A 150 4.49 -23.91 -4.66
C SER A 150 3.62 -22.71 -4.39
N VAL A 151 4.23 -21.53 -4.48
CA VAL A 151 3.53 -20.24 -4.44
C VAL A 151 3.01 -19.95 -5.83
N SER A 152 1.72 -19.61 -5.95
CA SER A 152 1.21 -19.06 -7.20
C SER A 152 1.79 -17.68 -7.40
N THR A 153 2.69 -17.55 -8.36
CA THR A 153 3.27 -16.28 -8.77
C THR A 153 2.58 -15.75 -10.01
N PHE A 154 2.32 -14.47 -10.06
CA PHE A 154 1.98 -13.79 -11.30
C PHE A 154 2.90 -12.58 -11.49
N TRP A 155 3.23 -12.32 -12.75
CA TRP A 155 4.16 -11.28 -13.11
C TRP A 155 3.44 -10.02 -13.53
N ILE A 156 3.81 -8.89 -12.96
CA ILE A 156 3.30 -7.58 -13.37
C ILE A 156 4.38 -6.89 -14.19
N THR A 157 4.11 -6.68 -15.47
CA THR A 157 5.09 -6.20 -16.47
C THR A 157 5.15 -4.67 -16.57
N ALA A 158 5.17 -3.93 -15.48
CA ALA A 158 5.20 -2.46 -15.54
C ALA A 158 6.40 -1.84 -14.84
N GLY A 159 7.60 -2.29 -15.17
CA GLY A 159 8.81 -1.74 -14.57
C GLY A 159 8.94 -2.06 -13.07
N TYR A 160 9.98 -1.55 -12.44
CA TYR A 160 10.27 -1.82 -11.04
C TYR A 160 9.19 -1.26 -10.11
N LEU A 161 8.31 -2.11 -9.63
CA LEU A 161 7.37 -1.74 -8.57
C LEU A 161 8.11 -1.69 -7.24
N LYS A 162 8.00 -0.57 -6.55
CA LYS A 162 8.50 -0.42 -5.19
C LYS A 162 7.42 -0.62 -4.13
N TYR A 163 6.15 -0.52 -4.53
CA TYR A 163 5.00 -0.71 -3.67
C TYR A 163 3.85 -1.36 -4.44
N TYR A 164 3.15 -2.31 -3.81
CA TYR A 164 1.98 -2.96 -4.36
C TYR A 164 1.04 -3.33 -3.22
N SER A 165 -0.17 -2.80 -3.25
CA SER A 165 -1.17 -3.04 -2.23
C SER A 165 -2.50 -3.42 -2.86
N CYS A 166 -3.20 -4.35 -2.25
CA CYS A 166 -4.43 -4.94 -2.78
C CYS A 166 -5.55 -4.91 -1.75
N GLY A 167 -6.74 -4.63 -2.24
CA GLY A 167 -7.99 -4.70 -1.47
C GLY A 167 -9.10 -5.39 -2.25
N PRO A 168 -10.35 -5.32 -1.76
CA PRO A 168 -11.47 -6.06 -2.32
C PRO A 168 -11.85 -5.63 -3.74
N ASN A 169 -11.55 -4.39 -4.12
CA ASN A 169 -11.99 -3.82 -5.40
C ASN A 169 -10.90 -3.78 -6.48
N SER A 170 -9.65 -3.60 -6.06
CA SER A 170 -8.53 -3.37 -6.97
C SER A 170 -7.20 -3.52 -6.26
N CYS A 171 -6.13 -3.65 -7.05
CA CYS A 171 -4.77 -3.53 -6.54
C CYS A 171 -4.11 -2.27 -7.12
N TRP A 172 -3.29 -1.63 -6.32
CA TRP A 172 -2.60 -0.39 -6.67
C TRP A 172 -1.10 -0.57 -6.53
N ALA A 173 -0.36 0.09 -7.40
CA ALA A 173 1.08 -0.03 -7.47
C ALA A 173 1.75 1.33 -7.65
N VAL A 174 2.98 1.43 -7.17
CA VAL A 174 3.87 2.56 -7.43
C VAL A 174 5.21 2.01 -7.90
N ASN A 175 5.75 2.57 -8.99
CA ASN A 175 7.06 2.21 -9.50
C ASN A 175 8.17 3.14 -8.95
N ASN A 176 9.42 2.87 -9.33
CA ASN A 176 10.57 3.67 -8.88
C ASN A 176 10.58 5.12 -9.40
N LYS A 177 9.70 5.45 -10.37
CA LYS A 177 9.51 6.82 -10.88
C LYS A 177 8.33 7.54 -10.22
N ASP A 178 7.80 7.00 -9.12
CA ASP A 178 6.60 7.52 -8.45
C ASP A 178 5.32 7.46 -9.30
N GLU A 179 5.33 6.76 -10.43
CA GLU A 179 4.15 6.58 -11.25
C GLU A 179 3.18 5.61 -10.61
N VAL A 180 1.90 5.95 -10.66
CA VAL A 180 0.80 5.19 -10.03
C VAL A 180 0.09 4.33 -11.06
N PHE A 181 -0.18 3.10 -10.68
CA PHE A 181 -0.89 2.13 -11.51
C PHE A 181 -1.99 1.43 -10.71
N VAL A 182 -3.01 0.97 -11.43
CA VAL A 182 -4.08 0.14 -10.88
C VAL A 182 -4.27 -1.09 -11.75
N THR A 183 -4.55 -2.22 -11.11
CA THR A 183 -5.03 -3.44 -11.75
C THR A 183 -6.43 -3.79 -11.25
N LYS A 184 -7.10 -4.69 -11.95
CA LYS A 184 -8.28 -5.34 -11.39
C LYS A 184 -7.88 -6.12 -10.13
N ARG A 185 -8.85 -6.38 -9.26
CA ARG A 185 -8.64 -7.20 -8.06
C ARG A 185 -8.03 -8.56 -8.41
N VAL A 186 -7.28 -9.11 -7.49
CA VAL A 186 -6.82 -10.50 -7.54
C VAL A 186 -7.99 -11.41 -7.16
N ASP A 187 -8.17 -12.51 -7.90
CA ASP A 187 -9.09 -13.56 -7.49
C ASP A 187 -8.47 -14.31 -6.28
N PRO A 188 -9.11 -14.26 -5.11
CA PRO A 188 -8.53 -14.85 -3.90
C PRO A 188 -8.45 -16.40 -3.94
N ARG A 189 -9.21 -17.04 -4.84
CA ARG A 189 -9.20 -18.50 -4.97
C ARG A 189 -8.05 -19.01 -5.82
N THR A 190 -7.75 -18.30 -6.90
CA THR A 190 -6.73 -18.71 -7.87
C THR A 190 -5.44 -17.94 -7.76
N CYS A 191 -5.43 -16.86 -6.97
CA CYS A 191 -4.34 -15.88 -6.92
C CYS A 191 -3.97 -15.32 -8.31
N LYS A 192 -4.92 -15.29 -9.22
CA LYS A 192 -4.73 -14.70 -10.53
C LYS A 192 -5.20 -13.26 -10.51
N GLY A 193 -4.33 -12.38 -10.93
CA GLY A 193 -4.62 -10.95 -11.14
C GLY A 193 -4.56 -10.59 -12.62
N SER A 194 -4.84 -9.34 -12.91
CA SER A 194 -4.63 -8.78 -14.24
C SER A 194 -3.16 -8.40 -14.41
N ASN A 195 -2.52 -8.89 -15.46
CA ASN A 195 -1.15 -8.45 -15.84
C ASN A 195 -1.14 -7.04 -16.47
N VAL A 196 -2.33 -6.44 -16.65
CA VAL A 196 -2.45 -5.11 -17.25
C VAL A 196 -2.49 -4.06 -16.16
N LEU A 197 -1.39 -3.35 -16.01
CA LEU A 197 -1.29 -2.15 -15.19
C LEU A 197 -1.83 -0.96 -15.97
N SER A 198 -2.86 -0.35 -15.46
CA SER A 198 -3.41 0.87 -16.02
C SER A 198 -2.86 2.07 -15.26
N LYS A 199 -2.13 2.95 -15.95
CA LYS A 199 -1.59 4.17 -15.35
C LYS A 199 -2.71 5.08 -14.85
N VAL A 200 -2.48 5.67 -13.69
CA VAL A 200 -3.35 6.68 -13.05
C VAL A 200 -2.58 7.98 -12.97
N ALA A 201 -3.26 9.09 -13.25
CA ALA A 201 -2.64 10.42 -13.14
C ALA A 201 -2.27 10.74 -11.69
N GLY A 202 -1.13 11.40 -11.52
CA GLY A 202 -0.54 11.74 -10.21
C GLY A 202 0.74 10.94 -9.93
N THR A 203 1.41 11.32 -8.85
CA THR A 203 2.66 10.69 -8.40
C THR A 203 2.58 10.38 -6.91
N LEU A 204 3.02 9.18 -6.52
CA LEU A 204 3.04 8.71 -5.14
C LEU A 204 4.37 8.03 -4.83
N SER A 205 4.85 8.20 -3.62
CA SER A 205 5.99 7.44 -3.10
C SER A 205 5.59 6.08 -2.54
N MET A 206 4.34 5.96 -2.06
CA MET A 206 3.71 4.72 -1.60
C MET A 206 2.20 4.80 -1.81
N VAL A 207 1.54 3.67 -1.86
CA VAL A 207 0.07 3.54 -1.96
C VAL A 207 -0.40 2.41 -1.06
N GLU A 208 -1.52 2.61 -0.39
CA GLU A 208 -2.14 1.62 0.48
C GLU A 208 -3.60 1.45 0.13
N VAL A 209 -4.05 0.21 0.08
CA VAL A 209 -5.46 -0.16 -0.13
C VAL A 209 -5.99 -0.78 1.15
N ALA A 210 -6.92 -0.11 1.76
CA ALA A 210 -7.55 -0.54 3.00
C ALA A 210 -8.47 -1.75 2.81
N THR A 211 -8.85 -2.39 3.92
CA THR A 211 -9.75 -3.55 3.93
C THR A 211 -11.14 -3.24 3.40
N ASP A 212 -11.60 -1.99 3.47
CA ASP A 212 -12.85 -1.51 2.88
C ASP A 212 -12.74 -1.15 1.38
N GLY A 213 -11.54 -1.21 0.81
CA GLY A 213 -11.23 -0.82 -0.57
C GLY A 213 -10.92 0.66 -0.77
N SER A 214 -10.87 1.46 0.29
CA SER A 214 -10.38 2.83 0.24
C SER A 214 -8.89 2.86 -0.12
N VAL A 215 -8.47 3.86 -0.91
CA VAL A 215 -7.08 3.96 -1.36
C VAL A 215 -6.48 5.28 -0.91
N TYR A 216 -5.37 5.17 -0.23
CA TYR A 216 -4.58 6.29 0.25
C TYR A 216 -3.15 6.20 -0.29
N GLY A 217 -2.48 7.32 -0.37
CA GLY A 217 -1.07 7.35 -0.75
C GLY A 217 -0.37 8.60 -0.25
N VAL A 218 0.95 8.54 -0.26
CA VAL A 218 1.80 9.68 0.08
C VAL A 218 2.68 10.01 -1.12
N ASN A 219 2.77 11.27 -1.48
CA ASN A 219 3.69 11.70 -2.53
C ASN A 219 5.07 12.09 -1.95
N SER A 220 6.04 12.37 -2.80
CA SER A 220 7.42 12.74 -2.40
C SER A 220 7.49 14.02 -1.54
N LYS A 221 6.50 14.91 -1.67
CA LYS A 221 6.39 16.12 -0.83
C LYS A 221 5.87 15.81 0.57
N GLY A 222 5.32 14.62 0.81
CA GLY A 222 4.73 14.21 2.09
C GLY A 222 3.25 14.59 2.20
N GLN A 223 2.59 14.88 1.09
CA GLN A 223 1.16 15.11 1.06
C GLN A 223 0.42 13.77 1.01
N ILE A 224 -0.62 13.63 1.83
CA ILE A 224 -1.50 12.48 1.83
C ILE A 224 -2.60 12.71 0.81
N LEU A 225 -2.89 11.69 0.02
CA LEU A 225 -3.90 11.72 -1.03
C LEU A 225 -4.84 10.53 -0.85
N ARG A 226 -6.15 10.77 -0.95
CA ARG A 226 -7.19 9.73 -0.99
C ARG A 226 -7.75 9.63 -2.39
N ARG A 227 -7.93 8.41 -2.89
CA ARG A 227 -8.58 8.18 -4.18
C ARG A 227 -10.09 8.12 -4.02
N ASN A 228 -10.81 8.90 -4.85
CA ASN A 228 -12.27 8.99 -4.84
C ASN A 228 -12.90 8.09 -5.91
N GLY A 229 -14.16 7.69 -5.67
CA GLY A 229 -15.01 7.03 -6.65
C GLY A 229 -14.55 5.63 -7.09
N ILE A 230 -13.80 4.91 -6.23
CA ILE A 230 -13.40 3.53 -6.46
C ILE A 230 -14.60 2.60 -6.27
N SER A 231 -14.77 1.66 -7.19
CA SER A 231 -15.70 0.54 -7.10
C SER A 231 -15.19 -0.63 -7.94
N ILE A 232 -15.82 -1.79 -7.83
CA ILE A 232 -15.51 -2.95 -8.68
C ILE A 232 -15.61 -2.60 -10.17
N GLN A 233 -16.64 -1.83 -10.56
CA GLN A 233 -16.86 -1.40 -11.94
C GLN A 233 -15.92 -0.24 -12.35
N ARG A 234 -15.41 0.50 -11.37
CA ARG A 234 -14.55 1.65 -11.58
C ARG A 234 -13.28 1.57 -10.70
N PRO A 235 -12.42 0.58 -10.94
CA PRO A 235 -11.26 0.32 -10.08
C PRO A 235 -10.24 1.48 -10.05
N LYS A 236 -10.21 2.33 -11.09
CA LYS A 236 -9.37 3.54 -11.14
C LYS A 236 -9.89 4.70 -10.29
N GLY A 237 -11.17 4.66 -9.88
CA GLY A 237 -11.81 5.82 -9.28
C GLY A 237 -11.83 7.03 -10.22
N THR A 238 -12.00 8.23 -9.66
CA THR A 238 -12.18 9.48 -10.42
C THR A 238 -11.07 10.49 -10.20
N SER A 239 -10.79 10.87 -8.96
CA SER A 239 -9.88 11.97 -8.61
C SER A 239 -9.08 11.67 -7.36
N TRP A 240 -7.98 12.40 -7.16
CA TRP A 240 -7.27 12.46 -5.88
C TRP A 240 -7.79 13.63 -5.06
N ILE A 241 -8.06 13.39 -3.79
CA ILE A 241 -8.38 14.41 -2.79
C ILE A 241 -7.21 14.49 -1.84
N LYS A 242 -6.72 15.70 -1.60
CA LYS A 242 -5.68 15.94 -0.61
C LYS A 242 -6.29 15.86 0.79
N ILE A 243 -5.61 15.11 1.66
CA ILE A 243 -5.92 15.05 3.09
C ILE A 243 -4.90 15.93 3.81
N ASP A 244 -5.37 16.99 4.43
CA ASP A 244 -4.50 17.90 5.15
C ASP A 244 -4.31 17.43 6.59
N VAL A 245 -3.08 17.03 6.88
CA VAL A 245 -2.57 16.80 8.23
C VAL A 245 -1.46 17.81 8.50
N CYS A 246 -1.24 18.13 9.78
CA CYS A 246 -0.33 19.20 10.18
C CYS A 246 1.16 18.95 9.88
N LEU A 247 1.55 17.71 9.58
CA LEU A 247 2.96 17.31 9.37
C LEU A 247 3.14 16.52 8.07
N PRO A 248 4.27 16.68 7.37
CA PRO A 248 4.56 15.90 6.18
C PRO A 248 4.67 14.41 6.50
N ALA A 249 3.88 13.61 5.79
CA ALA A 249 3.86 12.16 5.92
C ALA A 249 4.97 11.49 5.10
N ARG A 250 5.33 10.29 5.51
CA ARG A 250 6.13 9.33 4.74
C ARG A 250 5.38 8.05 4.44
N HIS A 251 4.44 7.68 5.30
CA HIS A 251 3.65 6.46 5.20
C HIS A 251 2.25 6.68 5.76
N VAL A 252 1.26 6.00 5.20
CA VAL A 252 -0.11 5.97 5.70
C VAL A 252 -0.68 4.56 5.60
N SER A 253 -1.62 4.24 6.48
CA SER A 253 -2.52 3.10 6.35
C SER A 253 -3.89 3.47 6.92
N TYR A 254 -4.94 2.82 6.47
CA TYR A 254 -6.31 3.12 6.90
C TYR A 254 -7.08 1.84 7.19
N ASP A 255 -7.76 1.83 8.33
CA ASP A 255 -8.72 0.79 8.68
C ASP A 255 -9.78 1.32 9.66
N LEU A 256 -11.02 0.89 9.50
CA LEU A 256 -12.14 1.14 10.43
C LEU A 256 -12.30 2.63 10.84
N GLY A 257 -12.25 3.55 9.89
CA GLY A 257 -12.44 5.00 10.14
C GLY A 257 -11.22 5.70 10.73
N ARG A 258 -10.07 5.02 10.81
CA ARG A 258 -8.83 5.55 11.37
C ARG A 258 -7.74 5.60 10.31
N LEU A 259 -7.22 6.79 10.06
CA LEU A 259 -6.04 7.00 9.22
C LEU A 259 -4.80 7.03 10.11
N TRP A 260 -3.94 6.07 9.93
CA TRP A 260 -2.65 5.99 10.59
C TRP A 260 -1.59 6.66 9.71
N VAL A 261 -0.86 7.60 10.28
CA VAL A 261 0.11 8.41 9.56
C VAL A 261 1.47 8.30 10.22
N VAL A 262 2.49 8.00 9.45
CA VAL A 262 3.88 8.15 9.87
C VAL A 262 4.45 9.41 9.23
N THR A 263 4.92 10.35 10.03
CA THR A 263 5.55 11.57 9.54
C THR A 263 6.97 11.33 9.03
N LYS A 264 7.51 12.26 8.26
CA LYS A 264 8.92 12.19 7.81
C LYS A 264 9.92 12.14 8.98
N THR A 265 9.56 12.69 10.12
CA THR A 265 10.39 12.67 11.35
C THR A 265 10.29 11.35 12.13
N GLY A 266 9.29 10.51 11.84
CA GLY A 266 9.10 9.22 12.50
C GLY A 266 8.12 9.28 13.68
N ILE A 267 7.31 10.33 13.76
CA ILE A 267 6.15 10.42 14.65
C ILE A 267 5.01 9.64 14.02
N ALA A 268 4.32 8.84 14.79
CA ALA A 268 3.09 8.18 14.33
C ALA A 268 1.85 8.89 14.90
N LEU A 269 0.86 9.08 14.03
CA LEU A 269 -0.41 9.75 14.38
C LEU A 269 -1.56 8.78 14.09
N GLU A 270 -2.57 8.82 14.94
CA GLU A 270 -3.89 8.24 14.72
C GLU A 270 -4.88 9.38 14.46
N CYS A 271 -5.52 9.38 13.30
CA CYS A 271 -6.47 10.41 12.86
C CYS A 271 -7.85 9.78 12.63
N LEU A 272 -8.90 10.37 13.17
CA LEU A 272 -10.29 9.99 12.86
C LEU A 272 -10.75 10.70 11.58
N ILE A 273 -11.32 9.95 10.62
CA ILE A 273 -11.79 10.47 9.33
C ILE A 273 -13.12 9.85 8.90
#